data_79a4c6af41816c876fbe33fd4ec76cde
#
_entry.id   79a4c6af41816c876fbe33fd4ec76cde
#
_cell.length_a   1.000
_cell.length_b   1.000
_cell.length_c   1.000
_cell.angle_alpha   90.00
_cell.angle_beta   90.00
_cell.angle_gamma   90.00
#
_symmetry.space_group_name_H-M   'P 1'
#
loop_
_entity.id
_entity.type
_entity.pdbx_description
1 polymer ?
#
loop_
_entity_poly.entity_id
_entity_poly.type
_entity_poly.pdbx_seq_one_letter_code
_entity_poly.pdbx_strand_id
1 'polypeptide(L)'
;MVVLEKGSEPGAHIVSGAVMDPRAIAELFPDWRERGAPLNQRVVADEVLWLTERGAHRTPEWLIPDCLHNGGNYIISLGAVTKWLAEQAEALGVEIFPGFAAAEVLFSAEGKVLGVATGNLGIGKDGEPHDGFQLGM
;
A
#
# COMPACT_ATOMS: atom_id res chain seq x y z
N MET A 1 -7.62 17.63 -3.87
CA MET A 1 -6.85 16.98 -2.77
C MET A 1 -5.52 16.54 -3.36
N VAL A 2 -4.42 16.70 -2.61
CA VAL A 2 -3.07 16.35 -3.06
C VAL A 2 -2.55 15.20 -2.22
N VAL A 3 -1.88 14.24 -2.85
CA VAL A 3 -1.19 13.11 -2.22
C VAL A 3 0.27 13.15 -2.66
N LEU A 4 1.20 13.10 -1.70
CA LEU A 4 2.63 12.96 -1.97
C LEU A 4 3.02 11.50 -1.82
N GLU A 5 3.72 10.96 -2.81
CA GLU A 5 4.28 9.61 -2.80
C GLU A 5 5.79 9.70 -2.92
N LYS A 6 6.50 9.11 -1.95
CA LYS A 6 7.96 9.09 -1.94
C LYS A 6 8.54 8.22 -3.07
N GLY A 7 7.86 7.13 -3.40
CA GLY A 7 8.27 6.20 -4.46
C GLY A 7 8.11 6.82 -5.84
N SER A 8 8.71 6.17 -6.84
CA SER A 8 8.59 6.57 -8.25
C SER A 8 7.18 6.42 -8.80
N GLU A 9 6.35 5.60 -8.17
CA GLU A 9 4.93 5.41 -8.43
C GLU A 9 4.24 4.87 -7.15
N PRO A 10 2.92 5.02 -7.01
CA PRO A 10 2.17 4.41 -5.89
C PRO A 10 2.40 2.90 -5.83
N GLY A 11 2.80 2.42 -4.64
CA GLY A 11 3.11 1.01 -4.41
C GLY A 11 4.53 0.56 -4.74
N ALA A 12 5.41 1.41 -5.28
CA ALA A 12 6.77 1.06 -5.68
C ALA A 12 7.63 0.48 -4.55
N HIS A 13 7.41 0.89 -3.31
CA HIS A 13 8.15 0.40 -2.14
C HIS A 13 7.52 -0.84 -1.48
N ILE A 14 6.42 -1.34 -2.01
CA ILE A 14 5.73 -2.52 -1.48
C ILE A 14 6.28 -3.77 -2.18
N VAL A 15 7.01 -4.59 -1.44
CA VAL A 15 7.67 -5.80 -1.97
C VAL A 15 6.93 -7.10 -1.67
N SER A 16 5.93 -7.08 -0.79
CA SER A 16 5.21 -8.29 -0.39
C SER A 16 3.79 -8.33 -0.94
N GLY A 17 3.29 -9.54 -1.17
CA GLY A 17 1.87 -9.80 -1.31
C GLY A 17 1.15 -9.80 0.04
N ALA A 18 -0.16 -9.91 0.01
CA ALA A 18 -1.00 -10.03 1.19
C ALA A 18 -2.19 -10.96 0.91
N VAL A 19 -2.79 -11.47 1.97
CA VAL A 19 -4.15 -12.00 1.92
C VAL A 19 -5.08 -10.88 2.34
N MET A 20 -6.01 -10.50 1.48
CA MET A 20 -6.87 -9.34 1.65
C MET A 20 -8.34 -9.75 1.74
N ASP A 21 -9.02 -9.24 2.76
CA ASP A 21 -10.48 -9.27 2.84
C ASP A 21 -11.05 -8.22 1.86
N PRO A 22 -11.90 -8.62 0.90
CA PRO A 22 -12.39 -7.72 -0.13
C PRO A 22 -13.48 -6.76 0.34
N ARG A 23 -13.97 -6.87 1.58
CA ARG A 23 -15.12 -6.07 2.07
C ARG A 23 -14.92 -4.57 1.91
N ALA A 24 -13.77 -4.05 2.31
CA ALA A 24 -13.49 -2.61 2.20
C ALA A 24 -13.47 -2.13 0.75
N ILE A 25 -12.89 -2.92 -0.15
CA ILE A 25 -12.90 -2.60 -1.59
C ILE A 25 -14.33 -2.68 -2.15
N ALA A 26 -15.11 -3.67 -1.75
CA ALA A 26 -16.49 -3.83 -2.20
C ALA A 26 -17.42 -2.72 -1.68
N GLU A 27 -17.16 -2.19 -0.48
CA GLU A 27 -17.89 -1.03 0.06
C GLU A 27 -17.58 0.26 -0.71
N LEU A 28 -16.29 0.50 -1.04
CA LEU A 28 -15.85 1.68 -1.79
C LEU A 28 -16.23 1.60 -3.26
N PHE A 29 -16.09 0.43 -3.85
CA PHE A 29 -16.31 0.16 -5.27
C PHE A 29 -17.14 -1.10 -5.43
N PRO A 30 -18.51 -1.02 -5.39
CA PRO A 30 -19.36 -2.19 -5.57
C PRO A 30 -19.11 -2.93 -6.89
N ASP A 31 -18.63 -2.20 -7.89
CA ASP A 31 -18.28 -2.65 -9.24
C ASP A 31 -16.76 -2.90 -9.43
N TRP A 32 -16.03 -3.20 -8.35
CA TRP A 32 -14.57 -3.34 -8.37
C TRP A 32 -14.04 -4.38 -9.37
N ARG A 33 -14.84 -5.43 -9.65
CA ARG A 33 -14.45 -6.46 -10.63
C ARG A 33 -14.47 -5.92 -12.05
N GLU A 34 -15.54 -5.19 -12.40
CA GLU A 34 -15.72 -4.54 -13.68
C GLU A 34 -14.70 -3.44 -13.90
N ARG A 35 -14.27 -2.77 -12.83
CA ARG A 35 -13.17 -1.78 -12.83
C ARG A 35 -11.79 -2.40 -12.92
N GLY A 36 -11.69 -3.73 -12.92
CA GLY A 36 -10.41 -4.40 -13.05
C GLY A 36 -9.51 -4.33 -11.80
N ALA A 37 -10.10 -4.25 -10.60
CA ALA A 37 -9.31 -4.36 -9.38
C ALA A 37 -8.50 -5.65 -9.36
N PRO A 38 -7.20 -5.63 -9.02
CA PRO A 38 -6.29 -6.77 -9.15
C PRO A 38 -6.44 -7.81 -8.03
N LEU A 39 -7.69 -8.20 -7.73
CA LEU A 39 -8.05 -9.26 -6.79
C LEU A 39 -8.42 -10.52 -7.58
N ASN A 40 -7.43 -11.16 -8.20
CA ASN A 40 -7.65 -12.24 -9.16
C ASN A 40 -7.57 -13.64 -8.55
N GLN A 41 -6.78 -13.80 -7.47
CA GLN A 41 -6.52 -15.10 -6.87
C GLN A 41 -7.28 -15.25 -5.57
N ARG A 42 -8.43 -15.95 -5.61
CA ARG A 42 -9.20 -16.26 -4.41
C ARG A 42 -8.48 -17.32 -3.56
N VAL A 43 -8.54 -17.17 -2.24
CA VAL A 43 -8.09 -18.23 -1.32
C VAL A 43 -9.04 -19.41 -1.44
N VAL A 44 -8.49 -20.57 -1.76
CA VAL A 44 -9.24 -21.84 -1.91
C VAL A 44 -9.04 -22.76 -0.71
N ALA A 45 -7.90 -22.63 -0.03
CA ALA A 45 -7.58 -23.35 1.21
C ALA A 45 -6.51 -22.61 1.98
N ASP A 46 -6.51 -22.75 3.30
CA ASP A 46 -5.44 -22.33 4.18
C ASP A 46 -5.11 -23.44 5.18
N GLU A 47 -3.90 -23.45 5.66
CA GLU A 47 -3.42 -24.43 6.61
C GLU A 47 -2.49 -23.79 7.64
N VAL A 48 -2.69 -24.11 8.90
CA VAL A 48 -1.76 -23.76 9.97
C VAL A 48 -0.94 -24.99 10.33
N LEU A 49 0.38 -24.87 10.20
CA LEU A 49 1.33 -25.95 10.41
C LEU A 49 2.25 -25.64 11.58
N TRP A 50 2.41 -26.64 12.47
CA TRP A 50 3.48 -26.65 13.46
C TRP A 50 4.71 -27.32 12.84
N LEU A 51 5.80 -26.57 12.74
CA LEU A 51 7.06 -27.06 12.20
C LEU A 51 7.92 -27.60 13.32
N THR A 52 8.50 -28.77 13.09
CA THR A 52 9.50 -29.39 13.97
C THR A 52 10.77 -29.70 13.16
N GLU A 53 11.87 -30.04 13.81
CA GLU A 53 13.11 -30.46 13.11
C GLU A 53 12.91 -31.66 12.19
N ARG A 54 11.87 -32.46 12.40
CA ARG A 54 11.64 -33.73 11.68
C ARG A 54 10.41 -33.72 10.78
N GLY A 55 9.62 -32.64 10.76
CA GLY A 55 8.41 -32.60 9.95
C GLY A 55 7.46 -31.45 10.28
N ALA A 56 6.27 -31.50 9.70
CA ALA A 56 5.19 -30.55 9.90
C ALA A 56 3.93 -31.28 10.38
N HIS A 57 3.23 -30.71 11.32
CA HIS A 57 1.97 -31.20 11.85
C HIS A 57 0.87 -30.17 11.56
N ARG A 58 -0.18 -30.60 10.90
CA ARG A 58 -1.34 -29.76 10.61
C ARG A 58 -2.15 -29.50 11.87
N THR A 59 -2.48 -28.25 12.15
CA THR A 59 -3.42 -27.89 13.21
C THR A 59 -4.84 -28.29 12.79
N PRO A 60 -5.59 -29.01 13.64
CA PRO A 60 -7.00 -29.24 13.38
C PRO A 60 -7.78 -27.94 13.25
N GLU A 61 -8.69 -27.86 12.27
CA GLU A 61 -9.44 -26.64 11.90
C GLU A 61 -10.20 -26.03 13.10
N TRP A 62 -10.76 -26.86 13.96
CA TRP A 62 -11.50 -26.45 15.17
C TRP A 62 -10.64 -25.78 16.24
N LEU A 63 -9.31 -25.89 16.18
CA LEU A 63 -8.35 -25.20 17.04
C LEU A 63 -7.86 -23.88 16.46
N ILE A 64 -8.16 -23.60 15.19
CA ILE A 64 -7.72 -22.37 14.51
C ILE A 64 -8.72 -21.26 14.84
N PRO A 65 -8.29 -20.13 15.43
CA PRO A 65 -9.17 -18.99 15.68
C PRO A 65 -9.77 -18.43 14.37
N ASP A 66 -10.99 -17.92 14.44
CA ASP A 66 -11.73 -17.40 13.28
C ASP A 66 -10.94 -16.32 12.50
N CYS A 67 -10.14 -15.51 13.20
CA CYS A 67 -9.31 -14.45 12.59
C CYS A 67 -8.16 -14.97 11.72
N LEU A 68 -7.84 -16.25 11.78
CA LEU A 68 -6.82 -16.90 10.94
C LEU A 68 -7.43 -17.65 9.74
N HIS A 69 -8.76 -17.67 9.63
CA HIS A 69 -9.43 -18.24 8.47
C HIS A 69 -9.53 -17.23 7.34
N ASN A 70 -9.07 -17.62 6.15
CA ASN A 70 -9.03 -16.77 4.97
C ASN A 70 -10.05 -17.15 3.89
N GLY A 71 -11.05 -17.93 4.24
CA GLY A 71 -12.11 -18.30 3.31
C GLY A 71 -12.83 -17.08 2.73
N GLY A 72 -12.81 -16.93 1.40
CA GLY A 72 -13.41 -15.78 0.72
C GLY A 72 -12.47 -14.58 0.50
N ASN A 73 -11.31 -14.56 1.12
CA ASN A 73 -10.26 -13.57 0.91
C ASN A 73 -9.50 -13.79 -0.42
N TYR A 74 -8.64 -12.86 -0.77
CA TYR A 74 -7.85 -12.89 -2.00
C TYR A 74 -6.36 -12.78 -1.69
N ILE A 75 -5.56 -13.59 -2.39
CA ILE A 75 -4.11 -13.43 -2.44
C ILE A 75 -3.82 -12.36 -3.48
N ILE A 76 -3.17 -11.29 -3.06
CA ILE A 76 -2.94 -10.10 -3.88
C ILE A 76 -1.47 -9.69 -3.90
N SER A 77 -1.10 -8.94 -4.94
CA SER A 77 0.04 -8.03 -4.88
C SER A 77 -0.43 -6.71 -4.26
N LEU A 78 0.04 -6.39 -3.06
CA LEU A 78 -0.38 -5.17 -2.38
C LEU A 78 0.07 -3.92 -3.16
N GLY A 79 1.23 -3.97 -3.83
CA GLY A 79 1.68 -2.89 -4.73
C GLY A 79 0.72 -2.68 -5.90
N ALA A 80 0.24 -3.76 -6.53
CA ALA A 80 -0.73 -3.64 -7.62
C ALA A 80 -2.08 -3.07 -7.17
N VAL A 81 -2.56 -3.47 -5.99
CA VAL A 81 -3.80 -2.90 -5.41
C VAL A 81 -3.61 -1.42 -5.07
N THR A 82 -2.47 -1.03 -4.51
CA THR A 82 -2.16 0.37 -4.19
C THR A 82 -2.13 1.22 -5.47
N LYS A 83 -1.50 0.72 -6.53
CA LYS A 83 -1.48 1.40 -7.83
C LYS A 83 -2.88 1.58 -8.41
N TRP A 84 -3.68 0.52 -8.41
CA TRP A 84 -5.07 0.57 -8.88
C TRP A 84 -5.91 1.58 -8.07
N LEU A 85 -5.75 1.62 -6.73
CA LEU A 85 -6.43 2.60 -5.87
C LEU A 85 -6.00 4.04 -6.19
N ALA A 86 -4.73 4.27 -6.50
CA ALA A 86 -4.24 5.57 -6.93
C ALA A 86 -4.91 6.01 -8.24
N GLU A 87 -5.04 5.13 -9.23
CA GLU A 87 -5.77 5.39 -10.48
C GLU A 87 -7.24 5.76 -10.24
N GLN A 88 -7.91 5.07 -9.28
CA GLN A 88 -9.28 5.43 -8.89
C GLN A 88 -9.35 6.81 -8.21
N ALA A 89 -8.36 7.15 -7.37
CA ALA A 89 -8.29 8.45 -6.72
C ALA A 89 -8.07 9.59 -7.74
N GLU A 90 -7.19 9.39 -8.71
CA GLU A 90 -6.95 10.35 -9.81
C GLU A 90 -8.21 10.56 -10.65
N ALA A 91 -8.96 9.49 -10.93
CA ALA A 91 -10.25 9.58 -11.63
C ALA A 91 -11.30 10.41 -10.86
N LEU A 92 -11.16 10.53 -9.54
CA LEU A 92 -11.97 11.38 -8.67
C LEU A 92 -11.41 12.80 -8.50
N GLY A 93 -10.34 13.17 -9.23
CA GLY A 93 -9.73 14.49 -9.20
C GLY A 93 -8.71 14.69 -8.06
N VAL A 94 -8.18 13.61 -7.51
CA VAL A 94 -7.02 13.69 -6.59
C VAL A 94 -5.75 13.81 -7.43
N GLU A 95 -4.90 14.76 -7.09
CA GLU A 95 -3.57 14.91 -7.69
C GLU A 95 -2.55 14.13 -6.89
N ILE A 96 -1.86 13.18 -7.53
CA ILE A 96 -0.82 12.35 -6.91
C ILE A 96 0.53 12.75 -7.48
N PHE A 97 1.48 13.10 -6.59
CA PHE A 97 2.84 13.52 -6.95
C PHE A 97 3.84 12.44 -6.52
N PRO A 98 4.18 11.50 -7.41
CA PRO A 98 5.21 10.50 -7.14
C PRO A 98 6.62 11.14 -7.19
N GLY A 99 7.55 10.58 -6.43
CA GLY A 99 8.91 11.05 -6.29
C GLY A 99 9.09 12.18 -5.25
N PHE A 100 8.01 12.64 -4.60
CA PHE A 100 8.07 13.70 -3.60
C PHE A 100 7.91 13.15 -2.19
N ALA A 101 9.00 13.18 -1.41
CA ALA A 101 8.97 12.78 -0.01
C ALA A 101 8.54 13.95 0.87
N ALA A 102 7.52 13.76 1.70
CA ALA A 102 7.19 14.70 2.76
C ALA A 102 8.34 14.75 3.79
N ALA A 103 8.91 15.93 4.02
CA ALA A 103 10.02 16.13 4.93
C ALA A 103 9.59 16.79 6.24
N GLU A 104 8.68 17.76 6.18
CA GLU A 104 8.26 18.56 7.33
C GLU A 104 6.77 18.91 7.24
N VAL A 105 6.08 18.91 8.37
CA VAL A 105 4.70 19.42 8.48
C VAL A 105 4.78 20.90 8.85
N LEU A 106 4.12 21.75 8.07
CA LEU A 106 4.08 23.20 8.28
C LEU A 106 2.88 23.56 9.15
N PHE A 107 3.12 24.38 10.16
CA PHE A 107 2.10 24.85 11.10
C PHE A 107 1.94 26.37 11.05
N SER A 108 0.73 26.86 11.30
CA SER A 108 0.49 28.28 11.60
C SER A 108 1.00 28.66 12.98
N ALA A 109 1.01 29.96 13.28
CA ALA A 109 1.33 30.46 14.62
C ALA A 109 0.39 29.93 15.71
N GLU A 110 -0.84 29.54 15.33
CA GLU A 110 -1.87 28.97 16.23
C GLU A 110 -1.81 27.43 16.30
N GLY A 111 -0.81 26.78 15.67
CA GLY A 111 -0.62 25.34 15.68
C GLY A 111 -1.52 24.55 14.72
N LYS A 112 -2.17 25.21 13.75
CA LYS A 112 -2.94 24.52 12.71
C LYS A 112 -2.01 24.03 11.60
N VAL A 113 -2.24 22.82 11.09
CA VAL A 113 -1.52 22.30 9.92
C VAL A 113 -1.88 23.14 8.69
N LEU A 114 -0.86 23.70 8.04
CA LEU A 114 -0.97 24.50 6.82
C LEU A 114 -0.65 23.68 5.57
N GLY A 115 0.26 22.73 5.70
CA GLY A 115 0.72 21.93 4.57
C GLY A 115 1.92 21.07 4.95
N VAL A 116 2.65 20.62 3.93
CA VAL A 116 3.84 19.79 4.05
C VAL A 116 4.92 20.34 3.15
N ALA A 117 6.15 20.47 3.66
CA ALA A 117 7.31 20.72 2.84
C ALA A 117 7.89 19.40 2.32
N THR A 118 8.29 19.37 1.05
CA THR A 118 9.00 18.23 0.46
C THR A 118 10.49 18.35 0.68
N GLY A 119 11.19 17.21 0.74
CA GLY A 119 12.66 17.19 0.77
C GLY A 119 13.27 17.56 -0.58
N ASN A 120 14.56 17.91 -0.58
CA ASN A 120 15.31 18.10 -1.80
C ASN A 120 15.42 16.76 -2.56
N LEU A 121 15.35 16.82 -3.89
CA LEU A 121 15.59 15.69 -4.79
C LEU A 121 17.04 15.73 -5.32
N GLY A 122 17.59 14.58 -5.69
CA GLY A 122 18.91 14.49 -6.29
C GLY A 122 20.08 14.78 -5.33
N ILE A 123 19.89 14.51 -4.03
CA ILE A 123 20.98 14.51 -3.05
C ILE A 123 21.57 13.10 -2.98
N GLY A 124 22.90 12.99 -3.16
CA GLY A 124 23.63 11.76 -3.05
C GLY A 124 23.80 11.27 -1.61
N LYS A 125 24.35 10.07 -1.45
CA LYS A 125 24.68 9.49 -0.12
C LYS A 125 25.77 10.27 0.62
N ASP A 126 26.55 11.04 -0.10
CA ASP A 126 27.60 11.99 0.37
C ASP A 126 27.01 13.33 0.87
N GLY A 127 25.71 13.56 0.65
CA GLY A 127 25.02 14.80 1.01
C GLY A 127 25.14 15.91 -0.04
N GLU A 128 25.80 15.63 -1.17
CA GLU A 128 26.03 16.62 -2.23
C GLU A 128 24.95 16.54 -3.32
N PRO A 129 24.62 17.66 -3.97
CA PRO A 129 23.73 17.68 -5.12
C PRO A 129 24.33 16.95 -6.32
N HIS A 130 23.54 16.09 -6.95
CA HIS A 130 23.87 15.40 -8.20
C HIS A 130 23.04 15.93 -9.38
N ASP A 131 23.29 15.38 -10.58
CA ASP A 131 22.49 15.66 -11.76
C ASP A 131 21.00 15.36 -11.47
N GLY A 132 20.16 16.36 -11.74
CA GLY A 132 18.73 16.29 -11.41
C GLY A 132 18.36 16.83 -10.01
N PHE A 133 19.28 17.54 -9.35
CA PHE A 133 18.98 18.23 -8.10
C PHE A 133 17.82 19.22 -8.27
N GLN A 134 16.86 19.14 -7.35
CA GLN A 134 15.74 20.07 -7.24
C GLN A 134 15.51 20.41 -5.76
N LEU A 135 15.31 21.69 -5.50
CA LEU A 135 14.91 22.14 -4.16
C LEU A 135 13.51 21.61 -3.81
N GLY A 136 13.34 21.22 -2.54
CA GLY A 136 12.02 20.92 -1.99
C GLY A 136 11.08 22.13 -2.06
N MET A 137 9.81 21.85 -2.13
CA MET A 137 8.71 22.82 -2.14
C MET A 137 7.87 22.72 -0.89
#